data_b8e3379621fc3a7603a79952ac7f9f0b
#
_entry.id   b8e3379621fc3a7603a79952ac7f9f0b
#
_cell.length_a   1.000
_cell.length_b   1.000
_cell.length_c   1.000
_cell.angle_alpha   90.00
_cell.angle_beta   90.00
_cell.angle_gamma   90.00
#
_symmetry.space_group_name_H-M   'P 1'
#
loop_
_entity.id
_entity.type
_entity.pdbx_description
1 polymer ?
#
loop_
_entity_poly.entity_id
_entity_poly.type
_entity_poly.pdbx_seq_one_letter_code
_entity_poly.pdbx_strand_id
1 'polypeptide(L)'
;PAQGRSVSGSIVETHEGMIVVDCGEGFQNRLVDHRAKMKAFGGRRLKMARMSAILLTHGHLDHTWGLLPWLQTMALDGRREPLWVIGPTSSEVIDTLLGGENEPEVNSSDLVLQYDMWMDLGATSESLGYELNWVLGDGIRWLDMNSGEEIPLPQPFPSVRISAHSTQHTVPSCAWKIMTAPRAGKFDREAANKLPNDIRARLGAGDDVEFSGEVLAAANFREEPRPGLSVVISGDTAERSIETECDLLVHEATFLESHSVIANEHLH
;
A
#
# COMPACT_ATOMS: atom_id res chain seq x y z
N PRO A 1 -14.32 16.13 9.41
CA PRO A 1 -14.19 14.96 10.31
C PRO A 1 -14.83 15.24 11.67
N ALA A 2 -15.36 14.20 12.33
CA ALA A 2 -15.93 14.32 13.66
C ALA A 2 -14.84 14.65 14.70
N GLN A 3 -15.24 15.25 15.82
CA GLN A 3 -14.30 15.63 16.88
C GLN A 3 -13.44 14.44 17.34
N GLY A 4 -12.12 14.62 17.34
CA GLY A 4 -11.16 13.57 17.70
C GLY A 4 -10.87 12.54 16.62
N ARG A 5 -11.43 12.69 15.42
CA ARG A 5 -11.14 11.86 14.24
C ARG A 5 -10.36 12.66 13.20
N SER A 6 -9.63 11.96 12.35
CA SER A 6 -8.95 12.51 11.18
C SER A 6 -9.61 11.98 9.92
N VAL A 7 -9.22 12.56 8.79
CA VAL A 7 -9.52 12.06 7.46
C VAL A 7 -8.75 10.77 7.16
N SER A 8 -9.01 10.16 6.01
CA SER A 8 -8.54 8.83 5.66
C SER A 8 -7.01 8.71 5.63
N GLY A 9 -6.52 7.58 6.09
CA GLY A 9 -5.13 7.17 5.98
C GLY A 9 -4.80 5.97 6.84
N SER A 10 -4.23 4.96 6.23
CA SER A 10 -3.90 3.68 6.87
C SER A 10 -2.47 3.26 6.58
N ILE A 11 -1.82 2.57 7.51
CA ILE A 11 -0.49 1.98 7.33
C ILE A 11 -0.58 0.47 7.49
N VAL A 12 -0.15 -0.25 6.45
CA VAL A 12 0.02 -1.70 6.49
C VAL A 12 1.51 -1.98 6.67
N GLU A 13 1.90 -2.45 7.86
CA GLU A 13 3.26 -2.87 8.13
C GLU A 13 3.42 -4.34 7.81
N THR A 14 4.36 -4.65 6.92
CA THR A 14 4.75 -6.00 6.55
C THR A 14 6.15 -6.32 7.08
N HIS A 15 6.60 -7.55 6.92
CA HIS A 15 7.97 -7.92 7.29
C HIS A 15 9.03 -7.28 6.37
N GLU A 16 8.68 -6.91 5.14
CA GLU A 16 9.59 -6.29 4.18
C GLU A 16 9.60 -4.76 4.31
N GLY A 17 8.45 -4.15 4.62
CA GLY A 17 8.33 -2.71 4.75
C GLY A 17 6.91 -2.25 5.02
N MET A 18 6.61 -1.04 4.64
CA MET A 18 5.32 -0.41 4.87
C MET A 18 4.69 0.07 3.56
N ILE A 19 3.39 -0.06 3.50
CA ILE A 19 2.52 0.48 2.46
C ILE A 19 1.53 1.41 3.16
N VAL A 20 1.32 2.57 2.60
CA VAL A 20 0.31 3.51 3.07
C VAL A 20 -0.88 3.46 2.12
N VAL A 21 -2.09 3.48 2.64
CA VAL A 21 -3.32 3.62 1.87
C VAL A 21 -3.99 4.90 2.30
N ASP A 22 -4.11 5.82 1.39
CA ASP A 22 -4.53 7.20 1.55
C ASP A 22 -3.65 8.03 2.51
N CYS A 23 -3.66 9.33 2.33
CA CYS A 23 -2.97 10.28 3.19
C CYS A 23 -3.70 11.64 3.17
N GLY A 24 -4.89 11.68 3.71
CA GLY A 24 -5.67 12.91 3.83
C GLY A 24 -5.01 13.94 4.73
N GLU A 25 -5.67 15.07 4.89
CA GLU A 25 -5.15 16.20 5.68
C GLU A 25 -4.74 15.79 7.10
N GLY A 26 -3.56 16.23 7.52
CA GLY A 26 -3.04 15.96 8.86
C GLY A 26 -2.52 14.55 9.10
N PHE A 27 -2.49 13.69 8.07
CA PHE A 27 -1.97 12.31 8.18
C PHE A 27 -0.56 12.26 8.77
N GLN A 28 0.37 13.08 8.29
CA GLN A 28 1.73 13.12 8.84
C GLN A 28 1.79 13.53 10.32
N ASN A 29 0.90 14.42 10.78
CA ASN A 29 0.85 14.80 12.19
C ASN A 29 0.41 13.63 13.06
N ARG A 30 -0.60 12.87 12.61
CA ARG A 30 -1.04 11.64 13.27
C ARG A 30 0.04 10.58 13.34
N LEU A 31 0.86 10.50 12.30
CA LEU A 31 2.01 9.60 12.26
C LEU A 31 3.05 9.98 13.31
N VAL A 32 3.36 11.28 13.45
CA VAL A 32 4.27 11.78 14.50
C VAL A 32 3.73 11.48 15.89
N ASP A 33 2.44 11.75 16.13
CA ASP A 33 1.77 11.45 17.39
C ASP A 33 1.78 9.95 17.72
N HIS A 34 1.50 9.11 16.73
CA HIS A 34 1.56 7.65 16.87
C HIS A 34 2.98 7.19 17.25
N ARG A 35 4.01 7.70 16.56
CA ARG A 35 5.41 7.37 16.88
C ARG A 35 5.80 7.79 18.31
N ALA A 36 5.31 8.95 18.77
CA ALA A 36 5.54 9.42 20.14
C ALA A 36 4.86 8.50 21.17
N LYS A 37 3.60 8.12 20.93
CA LYS A 37 2.86 7.17 21.76
C LYS A 37 3.54 5.81 21.82
N MET A 38 3.92 5.24 20.67
CA MET A 38 4.61 3.95 20.62
C MET A 38 5.94 3.98 21.37
N LYS A 39 6.68 5.11 21.31
CA LYS A 39 7.89 5.31 22.10
C LYS A 39 7.59 5.28 23.62
N ALA A 40 6.54 5.98 24.04
CA ALA A 40 6.17 6.07 25.45
C ALA A 40 5.73 4.71 26.04
N PHE A 41 5.04 3.90 25.24
CA PHE A 41 4.58 2.56 25.66
C PHE A 41 5.58 1.43 25.44
N GLY A 42 6.82 1.73 25.02
CA GLY A 42 7.84 0.71 24.72
C GLY A 42 7.52 -0.15 23.50
N GLY A 43 6.58 0.28 22.68
CA GLY A 43 6.16 -0.41 21.46
C GLY A 43 7.14 -0.24 20.30
N ARG A 44 6.93 -1.03 19.25
CA ARG A 44 7.73 -0.99 18.02
C ARG A 44 7.47 0.31 17.26
N ARG A 45 8.54 0.99 16.86
CA ARG A 45 8.43 2.24 16.08
C ARG A 45 8.29 1.93 14.60
N LEU A 46 7.40 2.65 13.93
CA LEU A 46 7.33 2.70 12.48
C LEU A 46 8.62 3.32 11.91
N LYS A 47 9.21 2.64 10.94
CA LYS A 47 10.45 3.08 10.25
C LYS A 47 10.06 3.64 8.88
N MET A 48 9.88 4.95 8.79
CA MET A 48 9.42 5.61 7.56
C MET A 48 10.32 5.36 6.34
N ALA A 49 11.61 5.17 6.54
CA ALA A 49 12.53 4.78 5.46
C ALA A 49 12.19 3.41 4.81
N ARG A 50 11.35 2.59 5.47
CA ARG A 50 10.89 1.30 4.92
C ARG A 50 9.56 1.42 4.18
N MET A 51 9.03 2.60 3.98
CA MET A 51 7.83 2.82 3.17
C MET A 51 8.20 2.78 1.69
N SER A 52 7.53 1.94 0.91
CA SER A 52 7.81 1.77 -0.52
C SER A 52 6.67 2.22 -1.42
N ALA A 53 5.44 2.30 -0.89
CA ALA A 53 4.31 2.74 -1.68
C ALA A 53 3.29 3.54 -0.86
N ILE A 54 2.65 4.48 -1.53
CA ILE A 54 1.41 5.15 -1.13
C ILE A 54 0.38 4.76 -2.18
N LEU A 55 -0.68 4.10 -1.76
CA LEU A 55 -1.80 3.67 -2.58
C LEU A 55 -2.96 4.62 -2.32
N LEU A 56 -3.48 5.28 -3.32
CA LEU A 56 -4.63 6.16 -3.21
C LEU A 56 -5.88 5.37 -3.62
N THR A 57 -6.93 5.44 -2.82
CA THR A 57 -8.19 4.77 -3.14
C THR A 57 -9.00 5.54 -4.17
N HIS A 58 -8.96 6.86 -4.11
CA HIS A 58 -9.60 7.79 -5.05
C HIS A 58 -9.07 9.22 -4.84
N GLY A 59 -9.54 10.17 -5.59
CA GLY A 59 -9.01 11.54 -5.63
C GLY A 59 -9.72 12.57 -4.74
N HIS A 60 -10.63 12.22 -3.83
CA HIS A 60 -11.17 13.20 -2.90
C HIS A 60 -10.10 13.72 -1.93
N LEU A 61 -10.17 15.02 -1.60
CA LEU A 61 -9.11 15.71 -0.88
C LEU A 61 -8.88 15.19 0.55
N ASP A 62 -9.91 14.66 1.20
CA ASP A 62 -9.78 14.02 2.51
C ASP A 62 -9.04 12.67 2.47
N HIS A 63 -8.74 12.16 1.26
CA HIS A 63 -7.88 11.00 1.02
C HIS A 63 -6.49 11.36 0.50
N THR A 64 -6.33 12.55 -0.11
CA THR A 64 -5.10 12.90 -0.86
C THR A 64 -4.37 14.15 -0.37
N TRP A 65 -5.05 15.08 0.33
CA TRP A 65 -4.53 16.43 0.60
C TRP A 65 -3.25 16.48 1.45
N GLY A 66 -2.98 15.45 2.22
CA GLY A 66 -1.74 15.34 2.99
C GLY A 66 -0.53 14.86 2.18
N LEU A 67 -0.72 14.41 0.93
CA LEU A 67 0.33 13.78 0.13
C LEU A 67 1.48 14.73 -0.15
N LEU A 68 1.23 15.86 -0.83
CA LEU A 68 2.28 16.79 -1.24
C LEU A 68 3.12 17.32 -0.06
N PRO A 69 2.53 17.84 1.03
CA PRO A 69 3.31 18.26 2.20
C PRO A 69 4.15 17.12 2.79
N TRP A 70 3.66 15.89 2.73
CA TRP A 70 4.38 14.74 3.25
C TRP A 70 5.55 14.33 2.36
N LEU A 71 5.40 14.35 1.03
CA LEU A 71 6.50 14.14 0.08
C LEU A 71 7.63 15.12 0.32
N GLN A 72 7.31 16.41 0.52
CA GLN A 72 8.28 17.45 0.85
C GLN A 72 8.96 17.20 2.21
N THR A 73 8.20 16.79 3.22
CA THR A 73 8.77 16.45 4.53
C THR A 73 9.73 15.27 4.44
N MET A 74 9.41 14.24 3.66
CA MET A 74 10.33 13.12 3.43
C MET A 74 11.61 13.52 2.72
N ALA A 75 11.55 14.47 1.79
CA ALA A 75 12.73 15.06 1.15
C ALA A 75 13.61 15.78 2.17
N LEU A 76 13.03 16.63 3.03
CA LEU A 76 13.70 17.33 4.09
C LEU A 76 14.32 16.40 5.15
N ASP A 77 13.65 15.28 5.43
CA ASP A 77 14.16 14.21 6.32
C ASP A 77 15.27 13.38 5.66
N GLY A 78 15.62 13.69 4.42
CA GLY A 78 16.75 13.08 3.70
C GLY A 78 16.46 11.71 3.10
N ARG A 79 15.20 11.44 2.74
CA ARG A 79 14.85 10.20 2.01
C ARG A 79 15.71 10.02 0.77
N ARG A 80 16.10 8.77 0.48
CA ARG A 80 16.85 8.37 -0.72
C ARG A 80 16.21 7.18 -1.43
N GLU A 81 15.46 6.37 -0.72
CA GLU A 81 14.79 5.19 -1.26
C GLU A 81 13.65 5.59 -2.21
N PRO A 82 13.47 4.87 -3.32
CA PRO A 82 12.36 5.08 -4.24
C PRO A 82 11.00 5.01 -3.54
N LEU A 83 10.03 5.73 -4.07
CA LEU A 83 8.65 5.73 -3.59
C LEU A 83 7.69 5.60 -4.77
N TRP A 84 6.73 4.69 -4.66
CA TRP A 84 5.61 4.57 -5.57
C TRP A 84 4.41 5.35 -5.03
N VAL A 85 3.73 6.11 -5.88
CA VAL A 85 2.39 6.65 -5.64
C VAL A 85 1.48 6.09 -6.70
N ILE A 86 0.49 5.30 -6.30
CA ILE A 86 -0.35 4.52 -7.20
C ILE A 86 -1.80 4.82 -6.88
N GLY A 87 -2.61 5.11 -7.90
CA GLY A 87 -4.02 5.38 -7.70
C GLY A 87 -4.89 5.14 -8.94
N PRO A 88 -6.22 5.13 -8.78
CA PRO A 88 -7.14 4.91 -9.88
C PRO A 88 -7.39 6.18 -10.70
N THR A 89 -7.70 5.98 -11.97
CA THR A 89 -8.33 6.96 -12.86
C THR A 89 -9.33 6.25 -13.77
N SER A 90 -10.03 6.97 -14.64
CA SER A 90 -10.99 6.32 -15.54
C SER A 90 -10.31 5.65 -16.74
N SER A 91 -10.99 4.68 -17.35
CA SER A 91 -10.51 4.04 -18.58
C SER A 91 -10.41 5.03 -19.75
N GLU A 92 -11.30 6.02 -19.80
CA GLU A 92 -11.30 7.08 -20.81
C GLU A 92 -10.05 7.95 -20.68
N VAL A 93 -9.62 8.26 -19.46
CA VAL A 93 -8.36 8.98 -19.20
C VAL A 93 -7.17 8.13 -19.65
N ILE A 94 -7.15 6.84 -19.32
CA ILE A 94 -6.07 5.94 -19.76
C ILE A 94 -6.01 5.88 -21.29
N ASP A 95 -7.15 5.77 -21.98
CA ASP A 95 -7.20 5.78 -23.45
C ASP A 95 -6.60 7.06 -24.03
N THR A 96 -6.93 8.21 -23.46
CA THR A 96 -6.40 9.51 -23.89
C THR A 96 -4.88 9.60 -23.67
N LEU A 97 -4.39 9.19 -22.51
CA LEU A 97 -2.97 9.21 -22.19
C LEU A 97 -2.16 8.26 -23.09
N LEU A 98 -2.77 7.21 -23.61
CA LEU A 98 -2.18 6.29 -24.58
C LEU A 98 -2.30 6.76 -26.05
N GLY A 99 -2.76 7.98 -26.27
CA GLY A 99 -2.84 8.60 -27.60
C GLY A 99 -4.20 8.48 -28.29
N GLY A 100 -5.27 8.21 -27.52
CA GLY A 100 -6.65 8.28 -28.01
C GLY A 100 -7.04 9.70 -28.41
N GLU A 101 -7.96 9.83 -29.38
CA GLU A 101 -8.40 11.13 -29.91
C GLU A 101 -9.49 11.81 -29.08
N ASN A 102 -10.08 11.09 -28.12
CA ASN A 102 -11.16 11.60 -27.29
C ASN A 102 -10.60 12.34 -26.07
N GLU A 103 -11.13 13.54 -25.81
CA GLU A 103 -10.89 14.25 -24.55
C GLU A 103 -12.01 13.86 -23.57
N PRO A 104 -11.74 13.07 -22.51
CA PRO A 104 -12.74 12.70 -21.55
C PRO A 104 -13.17 13.89 -20.70
N GLU A 105 -14.42 13.88 -20.27
CA GLU A 105 -14.85 14.78 -19.20
C GLU A 105 -14.27 14.28 -17.88
N VAL A 106 -13.24 14.96 -17.37
CA VAL A 106 -12.52 14.58 -16.15
C VAL A 106 -13.14 15.28 -14.95
N ASN A 107 -13.54 14.53 -13.94
CA ASN A 107 -14.00 15.08 -12.67
C ASN A 107 -12.87 15.83 -11.96
N SER A 108 -13.18 16.97 -11.35
CA SER A 108 -12.19 17.80 -10.62
C SER A 108 -11.46 17.06 -9.49
N SER A 109 -12.02 15.97 -9.02
CA SER A 109 -11.40 15.06 -8.02
C SER A 109 -10.73 13.83 -8.63
N ASP A 110 -10.56 13.75 -9.96
CA ASP A 110 -9.76 12.68 -10.56
C ASP A 110 -8.28 12.88 -10.24
N LEU A 111 -7.59 11.77 -9.97
CA LEU A 111 -6.18 11.81 -9.61
C LEU A 111 -5.27 12.31 -10.74
N VAL A 112 -5.69 12.22 -12.01
CA VAL A 112 -4.90 12.74 -13.12
C VAL A 112 -4.78 14.27 -13.04
N LEU A 113 -5.85 14.99 -12.68
CA LEU A 113 -5.79 16.44 -12.50
C LEU A 113 -4.97 16.84 -11.27
N GLN A 114 -5.06 16.05 -10.20
CA GLN A 114 -4.25 16.29 -9.02
C GLN A 114 -2.76 16.00 -9.30
N TYR A 115 -2.47 14.97 -10.08
CA TYR A 115 -1.09 14.66 -10.51
C TYR A 115 -0.48 15.88 -11.23
N ASP A 116 -1.15 16.43 -12.23
CA ASP A 116 -0.65 17.59 -12.97
C ASP A 116 -0.37 18.78 -12.03
N MET A 117 -1.31 19.08 -11.13
CA MET A 117 -1.12 20.11 -10.12
C MET A 117 0.05 19.83 -9.18
N TRP A 118 0.23 18.59 -8.74
CA TRP A 118 1.34 18.23 -7.85
C TRP A 118 2.70 18.30 -8.55
N MET A 119 2.75 17.96 -9.86
CA MET A 119 3.97 18.14 -10.67
C MET A 119 4.36 19.62 -10.74
N ASP A 120 3.42 20.50 -11.00
CA ASP A 120 3.63 21.95 -11.02
C ASP A 120 4.10 22.49 -9.66
N LEU A 121 3.67 21.88 -8.58
CA LEU A 121 4.07 22.21 -7.21
C LEU A 121 5.34 21.47 -6.73
N GLY A 122 6.05 20.80 -7.62
CA GLY A 122 7.36 20.19 -7.36
C GLY A 122 7.33 18.79 -6.78
N ALA A 123 6.26 17.99 -6.98
CA ALA A 123 6.23 16.57 -6.63
C ALA A 123 6.99 15.72 -7.68
N THR A 124 8.18 16.14 -8.05
CA THR A 124 9.05 15.47 -9.02
C THR A 124 10.27 14.88 -8.33
N SER A 125 10.85 13.82 -8.90
CA SER A 125 12.08 13.20 -8.39
C SER A 125 13.22 14.21 -8.27
N GLU A 126 13.33 15.14 -9.22
CA GLU A 126 14.36 16.18 -9.23
C GLU A 126 14.20 17.14 -8.04
N SER A 127 13.00 17.66 -7.83
CA SER A 127 12.70 18.62 -6.74
C SER A 127 12.80 17.98 -5.37
N LEU A 128 12.42 16.73 -5.24
CA LEU A 128 12.40 16.01 -3.96
C LEU A 128 13.77 15.38 -3.61
N GLY A 129 14.62 15.11 -4.60
CA GLY A 129 15.92 14.49 -4.43
C GLY A 129 15.91 13.01 -4.09
N TYR A 130 14.78 12.33 -4.35
CA TYR A 130 14.63 10.87 -4.34
C TYR A 130 13.71 10.45 -5.49
N GLU A 131 13.83 9.21 -5.92
CA GLU A 131 13.02 8.66 -7.01
C GLU A 131 11.55 8.56 -6.58
N LEU A 132 10.68 9.27 -7.31
CA LEU A 132 9.23 9.25 -7.14
C LEU A 132 8.58 8.74 -8.41
N ASN A 133 7.89 7.62 -8.30
CA ASN A 133 7.23 6.94 -9.41
C ASN A 133 5.71 7.08 -9.26
N TRP A 134 5.09 7.76 -10.20
CA TRP A 134 3.66 7.95 -10.27
C TRP A 134 3.02 6.94 -11.22
N VAL A 135 1.99 6.24 -10.75
CA VAL A 135 1.26 5.27 -11.56
C VAL A 135 -0.24 5.49 -11.41
N LEU A 136 -0.91 5.71 -12.53
CA LEU A 136 -2.38 5.79 -12.57
C LEU A 136 -2.94 4.63 -13.40
N GLY A 137 -4.13 4.15 -13.05
CA GLY A 137 -4.74 3.04 -13.78
C GLY A 137 -6.23 2.88 -13.58
N ASP A 138 -6.85 2.15 -14.50
CA ASP A 138 -8.30 1.86 -14.49
C ASP A 138 -8.64 0.54 -13.75
N GLY A 139 -7.66 -0.01 -13.03
CA GLY A 139 -7.77 -1.29 -12.34
C GLY A 139 -7.32 -2.49 -13.18
N ILE A 140 -7.19 -2.33 -14.50
CA ILE A 140 -6.72 -3.34 -15.45
C ILE A 140 -5.40 -2.89 -16.05
N ARG A 141 -5.35 -1.70 -16.63
CA ARG A 141 -4.17 -1.07 -17.25
C ARG A 141 -3.59 -0.06 -16.27
N TRP A 142 -2.27 0.00 -16.21
CA TRP A 142 -1.54 0.91 -15.35
C TRP A 142 -0.49 1.64 -16.15
N LEU A 143 -0.45 2.96 -16.04
CA LEU A 143 0.51 3.82 -16.71
C LEU A 143 1.53 4.36 -15.73
N ASP A 144 2.79 4.24 -16.08
CA ASP A 144 3.85 5.04 -15.48
C ASP A 144 3.76 6.48 -16.03
N MET A 145 3.35 7.38 -15.16
CA MET A 145 3.14 8.79 -15.54
C MET A 145 4.43 9.53 -15.87
N ASN A 146 5.59 8.99 -15.49
CA ASN A 146 6.89 9.59 -15.83
C ASN A 146 7.31 9.25 -17.25
N SER A 147 7.04 8.04 -17.72
CA SER A 147 7.38 7.58 -19.08
C SER A 147 6.21 7.66 -20.07
N GLY A 148 4.97 7.66 -19.59
CA GLY A 148 3.78 7.52 -20.41
C GLY A 148 3.54 6.11 -20.95
N GLU A 149 4.27 5.12 -20.44
CA GLU A 149 4.18 3.73 -20.90
C GLU A 149 3.22 2.91 -20.02
N GLU A 150 2.52 1.96 -20.66
CA GLU A 150 1.75 0.97 -19.92
C GLU A 150 2.70 -0.05 -19.27
N ILE A 151 2.50 -0.28 -17.98
CA ILE A 151 3.31 -1.19 -17.18
C ILE A 151 2.41 -2.15 -16.36
N PRO A 152 2.88 -3.31 -15.95
CA PRO A 152 2.20 -4.11 -14.93
C PRO A 152 2.07 -3.32 -13.62
N LEU A 153 0.98 -3.54 -12.86
CA LEU A 153 0.84 -2.94 -11.53
C LEU A 153 2.09 -3.20 -10.69
N PRO A 154 2.82 -2.14 -10.28
CA PRO A 154 4.06 -2.30 -9.51
C PRO A 154 3.83 -3.02 -8.19
N GLN A 155 4.74 -3.91 -7.85
CA GLN A 155 4.71 -4.62 -6.58
C GLN A 155 5.80 -4.07 -5.67
N PRO A 156 5.45 -3.39 -4.56
CA PRO A 156 6.43 -2.63 -3.76
C PRO A 156 7.44 -3.51 -3.03
N PHE A 157 7.17 -4.81 -2.92
CA PHE A 157 8.06 -5.78 -2.27
C PHE A 157 8.01 -7.16 -2.94
N PRO A 158 9.09 -7.95 -2.89
CA PRO A 158 9.15 -9.27 -3.52
C PRO A 158 8.11 -10.27 -3.05
N SER A 159 7.79 -10.28 -1.73
CA SER A 159 6.85 -11.25 -1.14
C SER A 159 5.53 -10.63 -0.68
N VAL A 160 5.27 -9.38 -1.06
CA VAL A 160 3.99 -8.70 -0.84
C VAL A 160 3.36 -8.40 -2.19
N ARG A 161 2.11 -8.79 -2.35
CA ARG A 161 1.33 -8.53 -3.56
C ARG A 161 0.25 -7.50 -3.25
N ILE A 162 0.10 -6.52 -4.14
CA ILE A 162 -1.03 -5.60 -4.14
C ILE A 162 -1.91 -5.86 -5.34
N SER A 163 -3.20 -5.66 -5.18
CA SER A 163 -4.17 -5.63 -6.27
C SER A 163 -5.23 -4.57 -6.00
N ALA A 164 -5.70 -3.94 -7.06
CA ALA A 164 -6.83 -3.00 -7.03
C ALA A 164 -8.12 -3.75 -7.36
N HIS A 165 -9.18 -3.42 -6.66
CA HIS A 165 -10.52 -3.92 -6.87
C HIS A 165 -11.44 -2.73 -7.06
N SER A 166 -12.10 -2.64 -8.22
CA SER A 166 -13.03 -1.56 -8.51
C SER A 166 -14.07 -1.42 -7.41
N THR A 167 -14.37 -0.19 -7.03
CA THR A 167 -15.42 0.15 -6.08
C THR A 167 -16.42 1.11 -6.72
N GLN A 168 -17.59 1.23 -6.12
CA GLN A 168 -18.64 2.11 -6.62
C GLN A 168 -18.61 3.42 -5.82
N HIS A 169 -18.15 4.49 -6.45
CA HIS A 169 -18.08 5.83 -5.86
C HIS A 169 -18.33 6.91 -6.91
N THR A 170 -18.39 8.18 -6.50
CA THR A 170 -18.68 9.33 -7.37
C THR A 170 -17.52 9.72 -8.29
N VAL A 171 -16.33 9.20 -8.05
CA VAL A 171 -15.12 9.38 -8.85
C VAL A 171 -14.43 8.01 -9.07
N PRO A 172 -13.48 7.89 -10.02
CA PRO A 172 -12.70 6.67 -10.18
C PRO A 172 -12.12 6.23 -8.85
N SER A 173 -12.44 5.02 -8.42
CA SER A 173 -12.09 4.50 -7.10
C SER A 173 -11.75 3.02 -7.10
N CYS A 174 -10.93 2.61 -6.16
CA CYS A 174 -10.62 1.20 -5.93
C CYS A 174 -10.36 0.89 -4.45
N ALA A 175 -10.70 -0.33 -4.05
CA ALA A 175 -10.19 -0.93 -2.82
C ALA A 175 -8.82 -1.55 -3.08
N TRP A 176 -7.93 -1.43 -2.11
CA TRP A 176 -6.62 -2.05 -2.19
C TRP A 176 -6.56 -3.32 -1.35
N LYS A 177 -6.24 -4.44 -2.00
CA LYS A 177 -5.90 -5.70 -1.32
C LYS A 177 -4.38 -5.84 -1.25
N ILE A 178 -3.87 -6.05 -0.05
CA ILE A 178 -2.45 -6.23 0.24
C ILE A 178 -2.28 -7.61 0.85
N MET A 179 -1.48 -8.47 0.22
CA MET A 179 -1.23 -9.84 0.63
C MET A 179 0.24 -10.10 0.87
N THR A 180 0.58 -10.78 1.95
CA THR A 180 1.92 -11.31 2.18
C THR A 180 2.00 -12.77 1.74
N ALA A 181 3.11 -13.17 1.13
CA ALA A 181 3.35 -14.58 0.84
C ALA A 181 3.49 -15.41 2.14
N PRO A 182 3.13 -16.70 2.11
CA PRO A 182 3.45 -17.62 3.19
C PRO A 182 4.97 -17.64 3.45
N ARG A 183 5.34 -17.84 4.71
CA ARG A 183 6.75 -17.87 5.12
C ARG A 183 7.06 -19.18 5.81
N ALA A 184 8.25 -19.69 5.60
CA ALA A 184 8.76 -20.82 6.36
C ALA A 184 8.68 -20.54 7.86
N GLY A 185 8.36 -21.56 8.64
CA GLY A 185 8.36 -21.51 10.08
C GLY A 185 9.73 -21.11 10.63
N LYS A 186 9.77 -20.63 11.86
CA LYS A 186 11.02 -20.26 12.53
C LYS A 186 11.93 -21.48 12.65
N PHE A 187 13.24 -21.29 12.41
CA PHE A 187 14.22 -22.35 12.58
C PHE A 187 14.31 -22.78 14.05
N ASP A 188 14.13 -24.07 14.29
CA ASP A 188 14.23 -24.67 15.62
C ASP A 188 15.71 -24.93 15.98
N ARG A 189 16.25 -24.01 16.75
CA ARG A 189 17.64 -24.08 17.20
C ARG A 189 17.88 -25.20 18.20
N GLU A 190 16.84 -25.61 18.93
CA GLU A 190 16.96 -26.69 19.94
C GLU A 190 17.00 -28.04 19.24
N ALA A 191 16.14 -28.29 18.27
CA ALA A 191 16.18 -29.50 17.45
C ALA A 191 17.52 -29.66 16.72
N ALA A 192 18.13 -28.54 16.30
CA ALA A 192 19.40 -28.53 15.60
C ALA A 192 20.65 -28.42 16.52
N ASN A 193 20.50 -28.37 17.83
CA ASN A 193 21.59 -27.99 18.75
C ASN A 193 22.81 -28.92 18.73
N LYS A 194 22.61 -30.19 18.35
CA LYS A 194 23.67 -31.21 18.26
C LYS A 194 24.38 -31.23 16.91
N LEU A 195 23.90 -30.48 15.93
CA LEU A 195 24.48 -30.43 14.59
C LEU A 195 25.64 -29.42 14.54
N PRO A 196 26.66 -29.63 13.68
CA PRO A 196 27.70 -28.64 13.39
C PRO A 196 27.14 -27.31 12.90
N ASN A 197 27.92 -26.24 13.11
CA ASN A 197 27.46 -24.89 12.79
C ASN A 197 27.17 -24.67 11.30
N ASP A 198 27.97 -25.24 10.40
CA ASP A 198 27.82 -25.20 8.96
C ASP A 198 26.54 -25.93 8.51
N ILE A 199 26.25 -27.10 9.07
CA ILE A 199 25.00 -27.84 8.81
C ILE A 199 23.78 -27.02 9.27
N ARG A 200 23.85 -26.46 10.50
CA ARG A 200 22.78 -25.60 11.02
C ARG A 200 22.54 -24.37 10.16
N ALA A 201 23.60 -23.76 9.64
CA ALA A 201 23.48 -22.60 8.76
C ALA A 201 22.73 -22.96 7.46
N ARG A 202 23.08 -24.10 6.84
CA ARG A 202 22.42 -24.58 5.61
C ARG A 202 20.95 -24.96 5.85
N LEU A 203 20.67 -25.74 6.89
CA LEU A 203 19.29 -26.05 7.28
C LEU A 203 18.50 -24.78 7.62
N GLY A 204 19.14 -23.80 8.26
CA GLY A 204 18.56 -22.49 8.53
C GLY A 204 18.30 -21.66 7.27
N ALA A 205 19.09 -21.84 6.22
CA ALA A 205 18.85 -21.24 4.90
C ALA A 205 17.70 -21.94 4.13
N GLY A 206 17.35 -23.16 4.51
CA GLY A 206 16.28 -23.94 3.87
C GLY A 206 16.79 -25.07 3.00
N ASP A 207 18.11 -25.34 3.02
CA ASP A 207 18.71 -26.43 2.25
C ASP A 207 18.60 -27.75 2.99
N ASP A 208 18.19 -28.81 2.30
CA ASP A 208 18.35 -30.17 2.80
C ASP A 208 19.83 -30.55 2.78
N VAL A 209 20.32 -31.24 3.82
CA VAL A 209 21.74 -31.50 4.01
C VAL A 209 21.99 -32.97 4.30
N GLU A 210 22.93 -33.62 3.59
CA GLU A 210 23.41 -34.91 3.94
C GLU A 210 24.40 -34.80 5.10
N PHE A 211 24.14 -35.52 6.20
CA PHE A 211 25.00 -35.59 7.38
C PHE A 211 24.99 -36.97 7.98
N SER A 212 26.17 -37.54 8.18
CA SER A 212 26.37 -38.90 8.72
C SER A 212 25.65 -40.02 7.96
N GLY A 213 25.46 -39.86 6.64
CA GLY A 213 24.79 -40.83 5.77
C GLY A 213 23.26 -40.74 5.74
N GLU A 214 22.71 -39.73 6.38
CA GLU A 214 21.28 -39.42 6.34
C GLU A 214 21.03 -38.05 5.74
N VAL A 215 19.89 -37.89 5.02
CA VAL A 215 19.45 -36.59 4.51
C VAL A 215 18.59 -35.94 5.58
N LEU A 216 19.08 -34.83 6.09
CA LEU A 216 18.36 -33.98 7.02
C LEU A 216 17.52 -32.97 6.19
N ALA A 217 16.21 -33.13 6.18
CA ALA A 217 15.32 -32.19 5.54
C ALA A 217 15.19 -30.90 6.37
N ALA A 218 15.42 -29.75 5.76
CA ALA A 218 15.34 -28.44 6.42
C ALA A 218 13.97 -28.19 7.07
N ALA A 219 12.90 -28.74 6.50
CA ALA A 219 11.55 -28.65 7.04
C ALA A 219 11.42 -29.26 8.45
N ASN A 220 12.18 -30.32 8.77
CA ASN A 220 12.12 -30.97 10.07
C ASN A 220 12.76 -30.15 11.21
N PHE A 221 13.45 -29.06 10.87
CA PHE A 221 14.09 -28.13 11.80
C PHE A 221 13.39 -26.78 11.82
N ARG A 222 12.10 -26.73 11.51
CA ARG A 222 11.30 -25.51 11.52
C ARG A 222 9.96 -25.74 12.22
N GLU A 223 9.47 -24.69 12.86
CA GLU A 223 8.08 -24.60 13.26
C GLU A 223 7.17 -24.71 12.03
N GLU A 224 5.86 -24.87 12.24
CA GLU A 224 4.88 -24.84 11.17
C GLU A 224 5.01 -23.56 10.31
N PRO A 225 4.83 -23.67 9.00
CA PRO A 225 4.84 -22.52 8.12
C PRO A 225 3.82 -21.47 8.57
N ARG A 226 4.18 -20.19 8.47
CA ARG A 226 3.26 -19.09 8.74
C ARG A 226 2.48 -18.79 7.48
N PRO A 227 1.15 -18.85 7.53
CA PRO A 227 0.33 -18.50 6.37
C PRO A 227 0.58 -17.06 5.94
N GLY A 228 0.37 -16.78 4.68
CA GLY A 228 0.22 -15.41 4.20
C GLY A 228 -1.05 -14.80 4.78
N LEU A 229 -1.04 -13.50 4.96
CA LEU A 229 -2.19 -12.75 5.43
C LEU A 229 -2.55 -11.67 4.41
N SER A 230 -3.82 -11.37 4.32
CA SER A 230 -4.37 -10.37 3.42
C SER A 230 -5.22 -9.34 4.17
N VAL A 231 -5.09 -8.08 3.76
CA VAL A 231 -5.97 -7.00 4.19
C VAL A 231 -6.56 -6.32 2.96
N VAL A 232 -7.83 -5.99 3.05
CA VAL A 232 -8.51 -5.12 2.08
C VAL A 232 -8.87 -3.81 2.77
N ILE A 233 -8.55 -2.70 2.11
CA ILE A 233 -8.92 -1.35 2.55
C ILE A 233 -9.78 -0.74 1.46
N SER A 234 -11.06 -0.47 1.79
CA SER A 234 -12.08 -0.12 0.80
C SER A 234 -11.90 1.28 0.20
N GLY A 235 -11.40 2.25 0.98
CA GLY A 235 -11.70 3.65 0.67
C GLY A 235 -13.20 3.91 0.84
N ASP A 236 -13.68 4.99 0.24
CA ASP A 236 -15.10 5.33 0.20
C ASP A 236 -15.79 4.54 -0.91
N THR A 237 -16.92 3.94 -0.62
CA THR A 237 -17.60 3.04 -1.55
C THR A 237 -19.02 2.72 -1.12
N ALA A 238 -19.89 2.50 -2.08
CA ALA A 238 -21.24 2.00 -1.82
C ALA A 238 -21.20 0.61 -1.15
N GLU A 239 -22.27 0.31 -0.43
CA GLU A 239 -22.44 -0.95 0.28
C GLU A 239 -22.25 -2.17 -0.65
N ARG A 240 -21.49 -3.17 -0.18
CA ARG A 240 -21.25 -4.45 -0.87
C ARG A 240 -20.62 -4.39 -2.26
N SER A 241 -19.87 -3.34 -2.55
CA SER A 241 -19.21 -3.22 -3.86
C SER A 241 -17.91 -4.05 -3.98
N ILE A 242 -17.40 -4.60 -2.87
CA ILE A 242 -16.12 -5.33 -2.85
C ILE A 242 -16.37 -6.83 -2.78
N GLU A 243 -16.02 -7.55 -3.85
CA GLU A 243 -16.15 -9.00 -3.96
C GLU A 243 -14.75 -9.66 -3.92
N THR A 244 -14.10 -9.67 -2.76
CA THR A 244 -12.83 -10.38 -2.61
C THR A 244 -12.67 -10.94 -1.20
N GLU A 245 -12.15 -12.15 -1.11
CA GLU A 245 -11.84 -12.76 0.19
C GLU A 245 -10.59 -12.11 0.80
N CYS A 246 -10.61 -11.91 2.12
CA CYS A 246 -9.45 -11.40 2.87
C CYS A 246 -9.52 -11.85 4.33
N ASP A 247 -8.36 -11.82 5.02
CA ASP A 247 -8.29 -12.09 6.46
C ASP A 247 -8.76 -10.92 7.30
N LEU A 248 -8.57 -9.68 6.79
CA LEU A 248 -9.00 -8.44 7.44
C LEU A 248 -9.59 -7.49 6.40
N LEU A 249 -10.81 -7.05 6.64
CA LEU A 249 -11.46 -5.98 5.88
C LEU A 249 -11.50 -4.69 6.72
N VAL A 250 -10.96 -3.62 6.17
CA VAL A 250 -11.14 -2.25 6.66
C VAL A 250 -12.11 -1.58 5.68
N HIS A 251 -13.35 -1.44 6.10
CA HIS A 251 -14.41 -0.83 5.30
C HIS A 251 -14.85 0.48 5.93
N GLU A 252 -15.23 1.43 5.11
CA GLU A 252 -15.83 2.66 5.60
C GLU A 252 -17.14 2.40 6.34
N ALA A 253 -17.53 3.37 7.17
CA ALA A 253 -18.82 3.40 7.86
C ALA A 253 -19.20 4.87 8.12
N THR A 254 -19.30 5.65 7.07
CA THR A 254 -19.49 7.11 7.12
C THR A 254 -20.90 7.47 7.56
N PHE A 255 -21.90 6.73 7.10
CA PHE A 255 -23.30 7.00 7.37
C PHE A 255 -23.96 5.91 8.22
N LEU A 256 -24.93 6.32 9.01
CA LEU A 256 -25.84 5.40 9.70
C LEU A 256 -27.01 5.03 8.78
N GLU A 257 -27.66 3.91 9.04
CA GLU A 257 -28.84 3.46 8.30
C GLU A 257 -29.94 4.54 8.21
N SER A 258 -30.09 5.37 9.26
CA SER A 258 -30.98 6.53 9.25
C SER A 258 -30.65 7.60 8.21
N HIS A 259 -29.47 7.56 7.60
CA HIS A 259 -28.98 8.46 6.56
C HIS A 259 -28.79 7.77 5.22
N SER A 260 -29.44 6.63 4.99
CA SER A 260 -29.26 5.81 3.77
C SER A 260 -29.54 6.57 2.47
N VAL A 261 -30.46 7.55 2.47
CA VAL A 261 -30.71 8.40 1.30
C VAL A 261 -29.48 9.20 0.93
N ILE A 262 -28.86 9.87 1.90
CA ILE A 262 -27.63 10.66 1.68
C ILE A 262 -26.47 9.73 1.32
N ALA A 263 -26.35 8.57 1.98
CA ALA A 263 -25.32 7.58 1.66
C ALA A 263 -25.43 7.13 0.18
N ASN A 264 -26.63 6.83 -0.30
CA ASN A 264 -26.85 6.43 -1.68
C ASN A 264 -26.55 7.55 -2.70
N GLU A 265 -26.85 8.81 -2.35
CA GLU A 265 -26.54 9.98 -3.22
C GLU A 265 -25.02 10.19 -3.36
N HIS A 266 -24.25 9.87 -2.33
CA HIS A 266 -22.79 10.01 -2.30
C HIS A 266 -22.03 8.70 -2.56
N LEU A 267 -22.73 7.59 -2.78
CA LEU A 267 -22.17 6.26 -2.99
C LEU A 267 -21.23 5.82 -1.84
N HIS A 268 -21.80 5.86 -0.61
CA HIS A 268 -21.18 5.39 0.62
C HIS A 268 -21.93 4.23 1.25
#